data_0b5670d270ce472a62b084ecd371a85e
#
_entry.id   0b5670d270ce472a62b084ecd371a85e
#
_cell.length_a   1.000
_cell.length_b   1.000
_cell.length_c   1.000
_cell.angle_alpha   90.00
_cell.angle_beta   90.00
_cell.angle_gamma   90.00
#
_symmetry.space_group_name_H-M   'P 1'
#
loop_
_entity.id
_entity.type
_entity.pdbx_description
1 polymer ?
#
loop_
_entity_poly.entity_id
_entity_poly.type
_entity_poly.pdbx_seq_one_letter_code
_entity_poly.pdbx_strand_id
1 'polypeptide(L)'
;MFTDGALRMLVLLHFHLIGLGAIQIAYLFALYELAGVITNLTAGWIGNKFGLASIMYTGLVIQIAAIYLLSKFGEVRSEVLYLIQIMILQGASGIAKDLVKVSAKSSIKLLSTNEPAKLFQWVSYLTGSKNALKGFGFFFGASSLGFFNFEVVLFILAILLTLTLLLTFKPVFSSLTKGKTNKKLSEIFSRNKSINILSLARVFLFGARDTWFVVAVPLYFYSVGVKNLFNNDQSSFLFVGGFMALWVIFYGVSQTISPLIFQKFLNDANYIKKAAFKWSMFAFPIPLILSCVLFFNLNASFWLIIWIILGLFCFGFIFAINSALHSYLILSLSSNEEASLDVGFYYMSNAIGRLMGTLLSGILYQLGGVPLCLLITSLMLVGSSLTVRKLTTA
;
A
#
# COMPACT_ATOMS: atom_id res chain seq x y z
N MET A 1 -8.62 -6.37 -3.37
CA MET A 1 -7.35 -5.75 -3.79
C MET A 1 -7.44 -5.11 -5.17
N PHE A 2 -8.02 -5.82 -6.17
CA PHE A 2 -8.29 -5.22 -7.48
C PHE A 2 -9.14 -3.95 -7.36
N THR A 3 -10.31 -4.04 -6.72
CA THR A 3 -11.23 -2.92 -6.49
C THR A 3 -10.63 -1.78 -5.66
N ASP A 4 -9.73 -2.09 -4.70
CA ASP A 4 -8.98 -1.10 -3.94
C ASP A 4 -8.00 -0.30 -4.82
N GLY A 5 -7.31 -0.98 -5.73
CA GLY A 5 -6.45 -0.33 -6.73
C GLY A 5 -7.25 0.55 -7.68
N ALA A 6 -8.32 -0.01 -8.26
CA ALA A 6 -9.18 0.71 -9.19
C ALA A 6 -9.78 1.98 -8.56
N LEU A 7 -10.36 1.86 -7.37
CA LEU A 7 -10.94 2.99 -6.65
C LEU A 7 -9.92 4.10 -6.38
N ARG A 8 -8.68 3.74 -6.03
CA ARG A 8 -7.63 4.74 -5.78
C ARG A 8 -7.29 5.55 -7.02
N MET A 9 -7.14 4.92 -8.19
CA MET A 9 -6.87 5.65 -9.44
C MET A 9 -8.08 6.44 -9.92
N LEU A 10 -9.28 5.87 -9.82
CA LEU A 10 -10.52 6.56 -10.14
C LEU A 10 -10.67 7.85 -9.35
N VAL A 11 -10.55 7.78 -8.01
CA VAL A 11 -10.69 8.96 -7.15
C VAL A 11 -9.59 9.97 -7.46
N LEU A 12 -8.33 9.55 -7.58
CA LEU A 12 -7.23 10.47 -7.83
C LEU A 12 -7.42 11.24 -9.15
N LEU A 13 -7.65 10.53 -10.24
CA LEU A 13 -7.71 11.13 -11.58
C LEU A 13 -9.01 11.90 -11.78
N HIS A 14 -10.15 11.37 -11.34
CA HIS A 14 -11.44 12.04 -11.45
C HIS A 14 -11.42 13.40 -10.71
N PHE A 15 -10.96 13.41 -9.46
CA PHE A 15 -10.91 14.64 -8.68
C PHE A 15 -9.88 15.64 -9.17
N HIS A 16 -8.82 15.17 -9.80
CA HIS A 16 -7.89 16.04 -10.51
C HIS A 16 -8.52 16.69 -11.75
N LEU A 17 -9.31 15.94 -12.52
CA LEU A 17 -10.02 16.45 -13.69
C LEU A 17 -11.03 17.55 -13.36
N ILE A 18 -11.72 17.43 -12.24
CA ILE A 18 -12.67 18.46 -11.78
C ILE A 18 -11.98 19.63 -11.05
N GLY A 19 -10.64 19.68 -11.05
CA GLY A 19 -9.85 20.84 -10.63
C GLY A 19 -9.26 20.80 -9.22
N LEU A 20 -9.37 19.68 -8.49
CA LEU A 20 -8.74 19.58 -7.16
C LEU A 20 -7.22 19.56 -7.28
N GLY A 21 -6.59 20.37 -6.42
CA GLY A 21 -5.13 20.40 -6.27
C GLY A 21 -4.57 19.16 -5.55
N ALA A 22 -3.26 18.95 -5.66
CA ALA A 22 -2.60 17.77 -5.11
C ALA A 22 -2.78 17.62 -3.59
N ILE A 23 -2.81 18.71 -2.83
CA ILE A 23 -3.08 18.68 -1.38
C ILE A 23 -4.49 18.20 -1.10
N GLN A 24 -5.49 18.70 -1.80
CA GLN A 24 -6.89 18.32 -1.63
C GLN A 24 -7.09 16.83 -1.94
N ILE A 25 -6.47 16.33 -3.01
CA ILE A 25 -6.47 14.90 -3.38
C ILE A 25 -5.79 14.06 -2.29
N ALA A 26 -4.67 14.51 -1.72
CA ALA A 26 -4.02 13.81 -0.60
C ALA A 26 -4.93 13.72 0.63
N TYR A 27 -5.71 14.76 0.93
CA TYR A 27 -6.69 14.74 2.02
C TYR A 27 -7.84 13.76 1.77
N LEU A 28 -8.28 13.55 0.53
CA LEU A 28 -9.30 12.53 0.22
C LEU A 28 -8.84 11.12 0.66
N PHE A 29 -7.53 10.85 0.62
CA PHE A 29 -6.97 9.59 1.07
C PHE A 29 -6.58 9.56 2.55
N ALA A 30 -6.55 10.70 3.24
CA ALA A 30 -6.09 10.77 4.63
C ALA A 30 -6.94 9.90 5.57
N LEU A 31 -8.27 9.99 5.48
CA LEU A 31 -9.17 9.20 6.32
C LEU A 31 -9.10 7.71 5.99
N TYR A 32 -8.89 7.34 4.72
CA TYR A 32 -8.65 5.97 4.29
C TYR A 32 -7.39 5.37 4.94
N GLU A 33 -6.29 6.11 4.98
CA GLU A 33 -5.04 5.64 5.59
C GLU A 33 -5.13 5.65 7.12
N LEU A 34 -5.77 6.66 7.72
CA LEU A 34 -6.01 6.75 9.16
C LEU A 34 -6.90 5.58 9.65
N ALA A 35 -7.97 5.29 8.93
CA ALA A 35 -8.81 4.13 9.19
C ALA A 35 -7.99 2.82 9.11
N GLY A 36 -7.05 2.74 8.16
CA GLY A 36 -6.09 1.64 8.05
C GLY A 36 -5.17 1.51 9.28
N VAL A 37 -4.72 2.61 9.89
CA VAL A 37 -3.93 2.58 11.13
C VAL A 37 -4.71 1.88 12.25
N ILE A 38 -5.94 2.33 12.50
CA ILE A 38 -6.81 1.81 13.56
C ILE A 38 -7.19 0.35 13.28
N THR A 39 -7.58 0.05 12.05
CA THR A 39 -8.03 -1.30 11.66
C THR A 39 -6.89 -2.32 11.74
N ASN A 40 -5.67 -1.98 11.28
CA ASN A 40 -4.54 -2.91 11.38
C ASN A 40 -4.16 -3.23 12.84
N LEU A 41 -4.29 -2.25 13.74
CA LEU A 41 -4.04 -2.46 15.16
C LEU A 41 -5.10 -3.36 15.80
N THR A 42 -6.38 -3.15 15.48
CA THR A 42 -7.52 -3.83 16.13
C THR A 42 -7.96 -5.11 15.46
N ALA A 43 -7.73 -5.26 14.15
CA ALA A 43 -8.26 -6.38 13.36
C ALA A 43 -7.78 -7.76 13.83
N GLY A 44 -6.56 -7.87 14.36
CA GLY A 44 -6.06 -9.11 14.96
C GLY A 44 -6.89 -9.53 16.18
N TRP A 45 -7.20 -8.60 17.05
CA TRP A 45 -8.06 -8.81 18.22
C TRP A 45 -9.51 -9.13 17.81
N ILE A 46 -10.08 -8.37 16.86
CA ILE A 46 -11.43 -8.60 16.33
C ILE A 46 -11.52 -9.99 15.69
N GLY A 47 -10.52 -10.38 14.90
CA GLY A 47 -10.46 -11.69 14.24
C GLY A 47 -10.42 -12.86 15.22
N ASN A 48 -9.69 -12.71 16.32
CA ASN A 48 -9.66 -13.71 17.38
C ASN A 48 -10.99 -13.81 18.13
N LYS A 49 -11.72 -12.70 18.29
CA LYS A 49 -12.99 -12.67 19.01
C LYS A 49 -14.16 -13.17 18.16
N PHE A 50 -14.26 -12.73 16.90
CA PHE A 50 -15.43 -12.96 16.03
C PHE A 50 -15.17 -14.01 14.94
N GLY A 51 -13.95 -14.47 14.76
CA GLY A 51 -13.53 -15.41 13.73
C GLY A 51 -13.08 -14.72 12.43
N LEU A 52 -12.11 -15.33 11.73
CA LEU A 52 -11.51 -14.76 10.53
C LEU A 52 -12.47 -14.68 9.36
N ALA A 53 -13.36 -15.68 9.19
CA ALA A 53 -14.37 -15.66 8.14
C ALA A 53 -15.35 -14.50 8.32
N SER A 54 -15.82 -14.25 9.56
CA SER A 54 -16.75 -13.17 9.87
C SER A 54 -16.17 -11.80 9.48
N ILE A 55 -14.92 -11.50 9.88
CA ILE A 55 -14.32 -10.23 9.54
C ILE A 55 -14.05 -10.07 8.04
N MET A 56 -13.81 -11.15 7.31
CA MET A 56 -13.67 -11.14 5.86
C MET A 56 -14.99 -10.74 5.18
N TYR A 57 -16.11 -11.38 5.55
CA TYR A 57 -17.42 -11.06 4.99
C TYR A 57 -17.89 -9.65 5.38
N THR A 58 -17.68 -9.25 6.64
CA THR A 58 -17.97 -7.87 7.09
C THR A 58 -17.19 -6.86 6.26
N GLY A 59 -15.90 -7.11 6.01
CA GLY A 59 -15.08 -6.26 5.15
C GLY A 59 -15.63 -6.19 3.72
N LEU A 60 -16.05 -7.31 3.12
CA LEU A 60 -16.64 -7.32 1.77
C LEU A 60 -17.95 -6.52 1.72
N VAL A 61 -18.84 -6.68 2.71
CA VAL A 61 -20.11 -5.94 2.77
C VAL A 61 -19.87 -4.44 2.92
N ILE A 62 -18.96 -4.02 3.81
CA ILE A 62 -18.58 -2.61 3.97
C ILE A 62 -18.02 -2.04 2.66
N GLN A 63 -17.19 -2.81 1.95
CA GLN A 63 -16.60 -2.38 0.67
C GLN A 63 -17.66 -2.19 -0.41
N ILE A 64 -18.62 -3.13 -0.52
CA ILE A 64 -19.74 -3.02 -1.46
C ILE A 64 -20.57 -1.79 -1.15
N ALA A 65 -20.95 -1.60 0.10
CA ALA A 65 -21.74 -0.45 0.54
C ALA A 65 -21.02 0.88 0.26
N ALA A 66 -19.73 0.97 0.59
CA ALA A 66 -18.94 2.18 0.38
C ALA A 66 -18.83 2.55 -1.11
N ILE A 67 -18.53 1.58 -1.98
CA ILE A 67 -18.41 1.84 -3.43
C ILE A 67 -19.78 2.13 -4.05
N TYR A 68 -20.82 1.39 -3.66
CA TYR A 68 -22.18 1.64 -4.15
C TYR A 68 -22.69 3.03 -3.75
N LEU A 69 -22.52 3.42 -2.50
CA LEU A 69 -22.89 4.77 -2.05
C LEU A 69 -22.08 5.82 -2.82
N LEU A 70 -20.79 5.62 -3.00
CA LEU A 70 -19.95 6.55 -3.76
C LEU A 70 -20.44 6.71 -5.22
N SER A 71 -20.99 5.65 -5.85
CA SER A 71 -21.57 5.72 -7.20
C SER A 71 -22.91 6.47 -7.27
N LYS A 72 -23.57 6.72 -6.15
CA LYS A 72 -24.88 7.40 -6.07
C LYS A 72 -24.80 8.84 -5.59
N PHE A 73 -23.67 9.25 -5.03
CA PHE A 73 -23.44 10.62 -4.67
C PHE A 73 -23.13 11.46 -5.92
N GLY A 74 -24.18 12.01 -6.54
CA GLY A 74 -24.07 13.09 -7.52
C GLY A 74 -23.72 14.42 -6.84
N GLU A 75 -23.63 15.48 -7.64
CA GLU A 75 -23.31 16.83 -7.19
C GLU A 75 -24.16 17.26 -6.00
N VAL A 76 -23.54 17.44 -4.86
CA VAL A 76 -24.16 17.99 -3.65
C VAL A 76 -24.02 19.50 -3.71
N ARG A 77 -25.04 20.24 -3.23
CA ARG A 77 -25.09 21.72 -3.22
C ARG A 77 -23.87 22.42 -2.58
N SER A 78 -23.07 21.72 -1.78
CA SER A 78 -21.86 22.22 -1.13
C SER A 78 -20.66 21.35 -1.48
N GLU A 79 -19.65 21.95 -2.11
CA GLU A 79 -18.37 21.29 -2.44
C GLU A 79 -17.70 20.67 -1.21
N VAL A 80 -17.69 21.39 -0.09
CA VAL A 80 -17.09 20.89 1.17
C VAL A 80 -17.81 19.66 1.68
N LEU A 81 -19.15 19.62 1.65
CA LEU A 81 -19.94 18.48 2.09
C LEU A 81 -19.68 17.26 1.19
N TYR A 82 -19.57 17.47 -0.11
CA TYR A 82 -19.24 16.45 -1.08
C TYR A 82 -17.87 15.80 -0.78
N LEU A 83 -16.84 16.63 -0.55
CA LEU A 83 -15.49 16.14 -0.20
C LEU A 83 -15.48 15.34 1.12
N ILE A 84 -16.19 15.82 2.15
CA ILE A 84 -16.31 15.09 3.43
C ILE A 84 -16.98 13.73 3.24
N GLN A 85 -18.05 13.65 2.46
CA GLN A 85 -18.73 12.38 2.17
C GLN A 85 -17.80 11.39 1.47
N ILE A 86 -17.04 11.84 0.48
CA ILE A 86 -16.03 11.00 -0.20
C ILE A 86 -14.97 10.52 0.78
N MET A 87 -14.46 11.38 1.64
CA MET A 87 -13.49 11.01 2.66
C MET A 87 -14.03 9.93 3.61
N ILE A 88 -15.29 10.03 4.04
CA ILE A 88 -15.94 9.04 4.90
C ILE A 88 -16.07 7.69 4.18
N LEU A 89 -16.53 7.69 2.93
CA LEU A 89 -16.68 6.46 2.14
C LEU A 89 -15.32 5.83 1.79
N GLN A 90 -14.31 6.65 1.53
CA GLN A 90 -12.93 6.18 1.39
C GLN A 90 -12.40 5.58 2.69
N GLY A 91 -12.69 6.20 3.85
CA GLY A 91 -12.37 5.67 5.17
C GLY A 91 -13.01 4.29 5.40
N ALA A 92 -14.30 4.13 5.09
CA ALA A 92 -14.99 2.85 5.16
C ALA A 92 -14.36 1.78 4.25
N SER A 93 -13.98 2.17 3.02
CA SER A 93 -13.23 1.30 2.09
C SER A 93 -11.86 0.90 2.66
N GLY A 94 -11.17 1.80 3.37
CA GLY A 94 -9.91 1.51 4.07
C GLY A 94 -10.09 0.44 5.15
N ILE A 95 -11.11 0.57 5.99
CA ILE A 95 -11.48 -0.43 7.01
C ILE A 95 -11.75 -1.78 6.34
N ALA A 96 -12.62 -1.80 5.35
CA ALA A 96 -13.01 -2.99 4.62
C ALA A 96 -11.82 -3.77 4.06
N LYS A 97 -10.93 -3.08 3.35
CA LYS A 97 -9.71 -3.65 2.79
C LYS A 97 -8.82 -4.30 3.86
N ASP A 98 -8.61 -3.59 4.98
CA ASP A 98 -7.69 -4.06 6.00
C ASP A 98 -8.26 -5.23 6.82
N LEU A 99 -9.57 -5.28 7.04
CA LEU A 99 -10.27 -6.46 7.59
C LEU A 99 -10.05 -7.70 6.71
N VAL A 100 -10.31 -7.60 5.41
CA VAL A 100 -10.09 -8.69 4.45
C VAL A 100 -8.61 -9.11 4.40
N LYS A 101 -7.68 -8.15 4.41
CA LYS A 101 -6.25 -8.41 4.39
C LYS A 101 -5.77 -9.16 5.63
N VAL A 102 -6.24 -8.75 6.82
CA VAL A 102 -5.86 -9.41 8.08
C VAL A 102 -6.43 -10.82 8.14
N SER A 103 -7.71 -10.99 7.76
CA SER A 103 -8.33 -12.31 7.66
C SER A 103 -7.52 -13.25 6.77
N ALA A 104 -7.22 -12.84 5.53
CA ALA A 104 -6.48 -13.68 4.58
C ALA A 104 -5.08 -14.07 5.10
N LYS A 105 -4.34 -13.14 5.70
CA LYS A 105 -3.00 -13.44 6.23
C LYS A 105 -3.02 -14.36 7.45
N SER A 106 -3.97 -14.13 8.35
CA SER A 106 -4.12 -14.97 9.55
C SER A 106 -4.57 -16.39 9.18
N SER A 107 -5.40 -16.54 8.15
CA SER A 107 -5.81 -17.85 7.64
C SER A 107 -4.63 -18.66 7.10
N ILE A 108 -3.68 -18.03 6.37
CA ILE A 108 -2.47 -18.74 5.92
C ILE A 108 -1.65 -19.27 7.10
N LYS A 109 -1.48 -18.46 8.16
CA LYS A 109 -0.74 -18.91 9.34
C LYS A 109 -1.37 -20.12 10.01
N LEU A 110 -2.71 -20.20 10.01
CA LEU A 110 -3.45 -21.35 10.58
C LEU A 110 -3.42 -22.60 9.68
N LEU A 111 -3.34 -22.42 8.37
CA LEU A 111 -3.37 -23.51 7.39
C LEU A 111 -1.97 -24.00 6.99
N SER A 112 -0.92 -23.21 7.24
CA SER A 112 0.45 -23.61 6.92
C SER A 112 1.02 -24.53 8.00
N THR A 113 1.72 -25.56 7.55
CA THR A 113 2.51 -26.45 8.41
C THR A 113 3.62 -25.68 9.15
N ASN A 114 4.08 -26.19 10.29
CA ASN A 114 5.08 -25.57 11.17
C ASN A 114 6.50 -25.39 10.55
N GLU A 115 6.63 -25.45 9.22
CA GLU A 115 7.90 -25.24 8.53
C GLU A 115 8.12 -23.75 8.19
N PRO A 116 9.11 -23.07 8.80
CA PRO A 116 9.34 -21.63 8.58
C PRO A 116 9.55 -21.24 7.11
N ALA A 117 10.23 -22.06 6.32
CA ALA A 117 10.49 -21.81 4.92
C ALA A 117 9.20 -21.83 4.09
N LYS A 118 8.31 -22.80 4.31
CA LYS A 118 7.01 -22.89 3.63
C LYS A 118 6.10 -21.72 4.03
N LEU A 119 6.09 -21.34 5.31
CA LEU A 119 5.34 -20.18 5.77
C LEU A 119 5.80 -18.90 5.05
N PHE A 120 7.12 -18.67 4.93
CA PHE A 120 7.67 -17.52 4.22
C PHE A 120 7.28 -17.52 2.74
N GLN A 121 7.32 -18.67 2.06
CA GLN A 121 6.86 -18.81 0.68
C GLN A 121 5.39 -18.46 0.52
N TRP A 122 4.50 -19.03 1.32
CA TRP A 122 3.06 -18.74 1.26
C TRP A 122 2.72 -17.27 1.53
N VAL A 123 3.38 -16.65 2.52
CA VAL A 123 3.22 -15.22 2.80
C VAL A 123 3.72 -14.36 1.64
N SER A 124 4.82 -14.76 1.00
CA SER A 124 5.37 -14.07 -0.17
C SER A 124 4.46 -14.20 -1.39
N TYR A 125 3.93 -15.39 -1.66
CA TYR A 125 2.97 -15.61 -2.75
C TYR A 125 1.67 -14.82 -2.54
N LEU A 126 1.11 -14.84 -1.32
CA LEU A 126 -0.07 -14.02 -1.01
C LEU A 126 0.22 -12.53 -1.20
N THR A 127 1.40 -12.07 -0.76
CA THR A 127 1.73 -10.65 -0.85
C THR A 127 2.00 -10.24 -2.29
N GLY A 128 2.70 -11.06 -3.07
CA GLY A 128 2.98 -10.83 -4.48
C GLY A 128 1.71 -10.83 -5.34
N SER A 129 0.87 -11.86 -5.21
CA SER A 129 -0.40 -11.97 -5.95
C SER A 129 -1.36 -10.81 -5.60
N LYS A 130 -1.43 -10.43 -4.33
CA LYS A 130 -2.21 -9.27 -3.89
C LYS A 130 -1.74 -7.97 -4.55
N ASN A 131 -0.42 -7.76 -4.66
CA ASN A 131 0.15 -6.59 -5.30
C ASN A 131 -0.09 -6.62 -6.82
N ALA A 132 0.06 -7.77 -7.47
CA ALA A 132 -0.27 -7.93 -8.88
C ALA A 132 -1.74 -7.57 -9.17
N LEU A 133 -2.69 -8.14 -8.41
CA LEU A 133 -4.11 -7.82 -8.52
C LEU A 133 -4.40 -6.33 -8.28
N LYS A 134 -3.68 -5.70 -7.36
CA LYS A 134 -3.79 -4.26 -7.14
C LYS A 134 -3.27 -3.45 -8.32
N GLY A 135 -2.18 -3.91 -8.96
CA GLY A 135 -1.65 -3.31 -10.18
C GLY A 135 -2.66 -3.37 -11.33
N PHE A 136 -3.27 -4.52 -11.58
CA PHE A 136 -4.37 -4.62 -12.55
C PHE A 136 -5.55 -3.67 -12.21
N GLY A 137 -5.85 -3.50 -10.92
CA GLY A 137 -6.84 -2.53 -10.47
C GLY A 137 -6.45 -1.10 -10.83
N PHE A 138 -5.19 -0.70 -10.64
CA PHE A 138 -4.71 0.62 -11.03
C PHE A 138 -4.89 0.88 -12.53
N PHE A 139 -4.51 -0.09 -13.37
CA PHE A 139 -4.72 0.01 -14.81
C PHE A 139 -6.19 0.15 -15.16
N PHE A 140 -7.03 -0.73 -14.62
CA PHE A 140 -8.48 -0.70 -14.87
C PHE A 140 -9.09 0.63 -14.41
N GLY A 141 -8.77 1.11 -13.20
CA GLY A 141 -9.32 2.35 -12.67
C GLY A 141 -8.92 3.57 -13.47
N ALA A 142 -7.66 3.66 -13.90
CA ALA A 142 -7.22 4.78 -14.73
C ALA A 142 -7.79 4.72 -16.14
N SER A 143 -7.69 3.56 -16.82
CA SER A 143 -8.12 3.40 -18.20
C SER A 143 -9.63 3.57 -18.37
N SER A 144 -10.41 3.08 -17.41
CA SER A 144 -11.88 3.15 -17.51
C SER A 144 -12.44 4.57 -17.49
N LEU A 145 -11.74 5.55 -16.90
CA LEU A 145 -12.14 6.97 -16.98
C LEU A 145 -12.08 7.54 -18.41
N GLY A 146 -11.29 6.95 -19.29
CA GLY A 146 -11.25 7.34 -20.69
C GLY A 146 -12.45 6.86 -21.52
N PHE A 147 -13.24 5.90 -20.99
CA PHE A 147 -14.35 5.26 -21.73
C PHE A 147 -15.70 5.39 -21.02
N PHE A 148 -15.70 5.51 -19.70
CA PHE A 148 -16.91 5.51 -18.88
C PHE A 148 -16.87 6.64 -17.84
N ASN A 149 -18.05 7.09 -17.42
CA ASN A 149 -18.19 8.02 -16.32
C ASN A 149 -17.79 7.39 -14.99
N PHE A 150 -17.33 8.21 -14.05
CA PHE A 150 -16.88 7.80 -12.72
C PHE A 150 -17.89 6.90 -11.99
N GLU A 151 -19.18 7.29 -12.00
CA GLU A 151 -20.27 6.57 -11.33
C GLU A 151 -20.49 5.18 -11.92
N VAL A 152 -20.43 5.06 -13.27
CA VAL A 152 -20.60 3.78 -13.97
C VAL A 152 -19.49 2.80 -13.60
N VAL A 153 -18.25 3.27 -13.54
CA VAL A 153 -17.11 2.42 -13.15
C VAL A 153 -17.25 1.94 -11.70
N LEU A 154 -17.65 2.83 -10.79
CA LEU A 154 -17.93 2.45 -9.39
C LEU A 154 -19.03 1.42 -9.29
N PHE A 155 -20.11 1.58 -10.06
CA PHE A 155 -21.22 0.62 -10.08
C PHE A 155 -20.76 -0.75 -10.58
N ILE A 156 -19.94 -0.81 -11.64
CA ILE A 156 -19.33 -2.07 -12.12
C ILE A 156 -18.49 -2.72 -11.01
N LEU A 157 -17.66 -1.95 -10.30
CA LEU A 157 -16.86 -2.46 -9.19
C LEU A 157 -17.72 -3.01 -8.05
N ALA A 158 -18.84 -2.37 -7.73
CA ALA A 158 -19.79 -2.84 -6.72
C ALA A 158 -20.44 -4.19 -7.14
N ILE A 159 -20.81 -4.33 -8.42
CA ILE A 159 -21.34 -5.59 -8.96
C ILE A 159 -20.31 -6.71 -8.86
N LEU A 160 -19.05 -6.47 -9.27
CA LEU A 160 -17.98 -7.45 -9.20
C LEU A 160 -17.73 -7.94 -7.76
N LEU A 161 -17.77 -7.03 -6.79
CA LEU A 161 -17.65 -7.40 -5.37
C LEU A 161 -18.86 -8.20 -4.87
N THR A 162 -20.06 -7.82 -5.27
CA THR A 162 -21.29 -8.55 -4.91
C THR A 162 -21.27 -9.97 -5.47
N LEU A 163 -20.88 -10.15 -6.74
CA LEU A 163 -20.67 -11.47 -7.33
C LEU A 163 -19.60 -12.27 -6.56
N THR A 164 -18.49 -11.63 -6.18
CA THR A 164 -17.44 -12.26 -5.37
C THR A 164 -17.98 -12.71 -4.02
N LEU A 165 -18.78 -11.88 -3.34
CA LEU A 165 -19.41 -12.22 -2.07
C LEU A 165 -20.33 -13.43 -2.22
N LEU A 166 -21.20 -13.46 -3.23
CA LEU A 166 -22.12 -14.56 -3.51
C LEU A 166 -21.39 -15.87 -3.82
N LEU A 167 -20.32 -15.81 -4.63
CA LEU A 167 -19.53 -16.99 -4.99
C LEU A 167 -18.72 -17.54 -3.81
N THR A 168 -18.31 -16.70 -2.86
CA THR A 168 -17.53 -17.13 -1.69
C THR A 168 -18.40 -17.49 -0.49
N PHE A 169 -19.70 -17.26 -0.55
CA PHE A 169 -20.65 -17.56 0.53
C PHE A 169 -20.94 -19.06 0.65
N LYS A 170 -19.90 -19.87 0.84
CA LYS A 170 -19.99 -21.30 1.11
C LYS A 170 -19.56 -21.60 2.56
N PRO A 171 -20.18 -22.64 3.20
CA PRO A 171 -19.86 -23.00 4.60
C PRO A 171 -18.43 -23.50 4.83
N VAL A 172 -17.60 -23.60 3.77
CA VAL A 172 -16.18 -24.03 3.85
C VAL A 172 -15.35 -23.16 4.80
N PHE A 173 -15.70 -21.87 4.97
CA PHE A 173 -15.02 -20.98 5.90
C PHE A 173 -15.51 -21.04 7.35
N SER A 174 -16.56 -21.81 7.64
CA SER A 174 -17.05 -21.98 9.02
C SER A 174 -16.07 -22.72 9.93
N SER A 175 -15.11 -23.45 9.35
CA SER A 175 -14.05 -24.17 10.07
C SER A 175 -12.87 -23.29 10.52
N LEU A 176 -12.78 -22.03 10.11
CA LEU A 176 -11.79 -21.07 10.61
C LEU A 176 -12.22 -20.59 12.00
N THR A 177 -11.96 -21.43 12.98
CA THR A 177 -12.39 -21.29 14.37
C THR A 177 -11.94 -19.99 15.04
N LYS A 178 -12.78 -19.51 15.96
CA LYS A 178 -12.47 -18.42 16.89
C LYS A 178 -11.20 -18.77 17.68
N GLY A 179 -10.17 -17.93 17.60
CA GLY A 179 -9.02 -18.04 18.49
C GLY A 179 -9.46 -17.75 19.93
N LYS A 180 -9.10 -18.62 20.87
CA LYS A 180 -9.30 -18.38 22.30
C LYS A 180 -8.20 -17.43 22.81
N THR A 181 -8.38 -16.12 22.68
CA THR A 181 -7.46 -15.17 23.37
C THR A 181 -8.25 -14.31 24.35
N ASN A 182 -7.91 -14.43 25.63
CA ASN A 182 -8.38 -13.56 26.72
C ASN A 182 -7.54 -12.26 26.82
N LYS A 183 -6.77 -11.88 25.77
CA LYS A 183 -5.91 -10.70 25.80
C LYS A 183 -6.74 -9.41 25.75
N LYS A 184 -6.39 -8.46 26.63
CA LYS A 184 -7.03 -7.13 26.72
C LYS A 184 -6.57 -6.22 25.57
N LEU A 185 -7.39 -5.27 25.20
CA LEU A 185 -7.09 -4.27 24.15
C LEU A 185 -5.83 -3.44 24.52
N SER A 186 -5.56 -3.26 25.83
CA SER A 186 -4.37 -2.54 26.31
C SER A 186 -3.03 -3.24 26.05
N GLU A 187 -3.05 -4.53 25.69
CA GLU A 187 -1.84 -5.33 25.42
C GLU A 187 -1.44 -5.34 23.94
N ILE A 188 -2.09 -4.54 23.11
CA ILE A 188 -1.85 -4.48 21.65
C ILE A 188 -0.49 -3.86 21.33
N PHE A 189 0.03 -2.99 22.19
CA PHE A 189 1.33 -2.33 21.95
C PHE A 189 2.48 -3.27 22.32
N SER A 190 3.40 -3.48 21.37
CA SER A 190 4.55 -4.33 21.58
C SER A 190 5.50 -3.74 22.63
N ARG A 191 5.93 -4.58 23.58
CA ARG A 191 6.95 -4.24 24.60
C ARG A 191 8.36 -4.58 24.14
N ASN A 192 8.52 -5.30 23.05
CA ASN A 192 9.81 -5.71 22.52
C ASN A 192 10.52 -4.55 21.83
N LYS A 193 11.70 -4.16 22.34
CA LYS A 193 12.50 -3.05 21.81
C LYS A 193 12.89 -3.25 20.35
N SER A 194 13.25 -4.46 19.95
CA SER A 194 13.64 -4.78 18.56
C SER A 194 12.44 -4.62 17.60
N ILE A 195 11.25 -5.02 18.02
CA ILE A 195 10.01 -4.86 17.25
C ILE A 195 9.67 -3.37 17.10
N ASN A 196 9.82 -2.57 18.18
CA ASN A 196 9.57 -1.13 18.11
C ASN A 196 10.55 -0.42 17.16
N ILE A 197 11.83 -0.80 17.17
CA ILE A 197 12.85 -0.28 16.23
C ILE A 197 12.49 -0.67 14.79
N LEU A 198 12.14 -1.94 14.53
CA LEU A 198 11.76 -2.40 13.20
C LEU A 198 10.46 -1.72 12.71
N SER A 199 9.51 -1.51 13.61
CA SER A 199 8.26 -0.81 13.33
C SER A 199 8.50 0.66 12.96
N LEU A 200 9.39 1.35 13.68
CA LEU A 200 9.76 2.73 13.34
C LEU A 200 10.49 2.80 11.98
N ALA A 201 11.41 1.87 11.71
CA ALA A 201 12.07 1.78 10.41
C ALA A 201 11.04 1.56 9.28
N ARG A 202 9.97 0.82 9.55
CA ARG A 202 8.87 0.57 8.62
C ARG A 202 8.05 1.82 8.33
N VAL A 203 7.82 2.70 9.32
CA VAL A 203 7.17 4.01 9.11
C VAL A 203 7.94 4.80 8.05
N PHE A 204 9.26 4.95 8.24
CA PHE A 204 10.10 5.67 7.29
C PHE A 204 10.13 4.99 5.91
N LEU A 205 10.26 3.66 5.86
CA LEU A 205 10.36 2.92 4.60
C LEU A 205 9.09 3.09 3.75
N PHE A 206 7.91 2.92 4.34
CA PHE A 206 6.65 3.04 3.60
C PHE A 206 6.22 4.47 3.37
N GLY A 207 6.56 5.38 4.30
CA GLY A 207 6.41 6.81 4.08
C GLY A 207 7.21 7.28 2.87
N ALA A 208 8.48 6.87 2.76
CA ALA A 208 9.33 7.17 1.62
C ALA A 208 8.70 6.77 0.29
N ARG A 209 8.14 5.55 0.19
CA ARG A 209 7.47 5.12 -1.05
C ARG A 209 6.25 5.97 -1.36
N ASP A 210 5.38 6.18 -0.38
CA ASP A 210 4.07 6.81 -0.63
C ASP A 210 4.20 8.34 -0.84
N THR A 211 5.31 8.96 -0.45
CA THR A 211 5.61 10.38 -0.70
C THR A 211 5.67 10.73 -2.20
N TRP A 212 6.05 9.81 -3.07
CA TRP A 212 6.04 10.05 -4.51
C TRP A 212 4.97 9.24 -5.24
N PHE A 213 4.61 8.07 -4.71
CA PHE A 213 3.81 7.06 -5.41
C PHE A 213 2.32 7.37 -5.44
N VAL A 214 1.76 7.97 -4.37
CA VAL A 214 0.30 8.04 -4.19
C VAL A 214 -0.34 9.16 -5.00
N VAL A 215 0.26 10.34 -5.01
CA VAL A 215 -0.28 11.54 -5.67
C VAL A 215 0.70 12.11 -6.69
N ALA A 216 1.98 12.30 -6.30
CA ALA A 216 2.93 13.07 -7.08
C ALA A 216 3.21 12.47 -8.47
N VAL A 217 3.59 11.20 -8.55
CA VAL A 217 3.94 10.56 -9.83
C VAL A 217 2.71 10.35 -10.73
N PRO A 218 1.55 9.89 -10.24
CA PRO A 218 0.37 9.83 -11.09
C PRO A 218 -0.02 11.17 -11.71
N LEU A 219 -0.02 12.27 -10.94
CA LEU A 219 -0.34 13.60 -11.45
C LEU A 219 0.72 14.12 -12.42
N TYR A 220 2.00 13.90 -12.11
CA TYR A 220 3.09 14.25 -13.00
C TYR A 220 2.99 13.54 -14.35
N PHE A 221 2.80 12.21 -14.35
CA PHE A 221 2.69 11.46 -15.60
C PHE A 221 1.41 11.78 -16.37
N TYR A 222 0.32 12.09 -15.69
CA TYR A 222 -0.87 12.58 -16.37
C TYR A 222 -0.58 13.92 -17.06
N SER A 223 -0.02 14.89 -16.37
CA SER A 223 0.27 16.22 -16.94
C SER A 223 1.28 16.17 -18.08
N VAL A 224 2.31 15.35 -17.98
CA VAL A 224 3.29 15.11 -19.04
C VAL A 224 2.66 14.36 -20.21
N GLY A 225 1.81 13.37 -19.93
CA GLY A 225 1.04 12.63 -20.96
C GLY A 225 0.22 13.57 -21.82
N VAL A 226 -0.60 14.42 -21.19
CA VAL A 226 -1.45 15.38 -21.91
C VAL A 226 -0.64 16.42 -22.68
N LYS A 227 0.37 17.02 -22.05
CA LYS A 227 1.09 18.16 -22.63
C LYS A 227 2.18 17.79 -23.63
N ASN A 228 2.88 16.68 -23.41
CA ASN A 228 4.14 16.38 -24.09
C ASN A 228 4.11 15.09 -24.94
N LEU A 229 3.25 14.12 -24.62
CA LEU A 229 3.29 12.81 -25.28
C LEU A 229 2.09 12.55 -26.20
N PHE A 230 0.88 12.80 -25.74
CA PHE A 230 -0.33 12.28 -26.40
C PHE A 230 -1.32 13.36 -26.82
N ASN A 231 -1.29 14.53 -26.22
CA ASN A 231 -2.23 15.65 -26.42
C ASN A 231 -3.72 15.27 -26.18
N ASN A 232 -3.98 14.20 -25.41
CA ASN A 232 -5.33 13.78 -25.03
C ASN A 232 -5.33 13.05 -23.67
N ASP A 233 -6.49 13.10 -23.01
CA ASP A 233 -6.68 12.53 -21.67
C ASP A 233 -6.69 11.01 -21.70
N GLN A 234 -7.33 10.38 -22.67
CA GLN A 234 -7.50 8.93 -22.75
C GLN A 234 -6.15 8.19 -22.79
N SER A 235 -5.25 8.60 -23.69
CA SER A 235 -3.92 8.01 -23.78
C SER A 235 -3.09 8.31 -22.53
N SER A 236 -3.28 9.47 -21.92
CA SER A 236 -2.62 9.85 -20.66
C SER A 236 -3.08 8.98 -19.49
N PHE A 237 -4.37 8.63 -19.40
CA PHE A 237 -4.89 7.68 -18.42
C PHE A 237 -4.32 6.28 -18.61
N LEU A 238 -4.25 5.81 -19.87
CA LEU A 238 -3.63 4.52 -20.19
C LEU A 238 -2.15 4.49 -19.79
N PHE A 239 -1.43 5.57 -20.03
CA PHE A 239 -0.02 5.69 -19.64
C PHE A 239 0.18 5.67 -18.11
N VAL A 240 -0.56 6.49 -17.38
CA VAL A 240 -0.52 6.51 -15.91
C VAL A 240 -0.90 5.16 -15.33
N GLY A 241 -2.04 4.61 -15.76
CA GLY A 241 -2.53 3.32 -15.31
C GLY A 241 -1.57 2.19 -15.63
N GLY A 242 -0.99 2.19 -16.84
CA GLY A 242 0.02 1.23 -17.30
C GLY A 242 1.28 1.28 -16.46
N PHE A 243 1.84 2.46 -16.23
CA PHE A 243 3.02 2.63 -15.37
C PHE A 243 2.73 2.14 -13.94
N MET A 244 1.66 2.59 -13.33
CA MET A 244 1.31 2.24 -11.95
C MET A 244 1.06 0.74 -11.79
N ALA A 245 0.39 0.12 -12.78
CA ALA A 245 0.18 -1.32 -12.82
C ALA A 245 1.49 -2.10 -12.93
N LEU A 246 2.29 -1.79 -13.94
CA LEU A 246 3.55 -2.46 -14.19
C LEU A 246 4.49 -2.33 -12.99
N TRP A 247 4.58 -1.15 -12.40
CA TRP A 247 5.42 -0.92 -11.22
C TRP A 247 4.99 -1.78 -10.02
N VAL A 248 3.67 -1.83 -9.71
CA VAL A 248 3.18 -2.62 -8.57
C VAL A 248 3.27 -4.13 -8.82
N ILE A 249 3.04 -4.59 -10.08
CA ILE A 249 3.23 -5.98 -10.46
C ILE A 249 4.71 -6.37 -10.32
N PHE A 250 5.61 -5.57 -10.87
CA PHE A 250 7.06 -5.77 -10.77
C PHE A 250 7.53 -5.80 -9.31
N TYR A 251 7.06 -4.86 -8.49
CA TYR A 251 7.29 -4.84 -7.06
C TYR A 251 6.81 -6.14 -6.38
N GLY A 252 5.60 -6.61 -6.73
CA GLY A 252 5.05 -7.86 -6.21
C GLY A 252 5.87 -9.09 -6.60
N VAL A 253 6.28 -9.18 -7.85
CA VAL A 253 7.15 -10.25 -8.37
C VAL A 253 8.52 -10.23 -7.66
N SER A 254 9.13 -9.06 -7.53
CA SER A 254 10.41 -8.88 -6.82
C SER A 254 10.32 -9.32 -5.34
N GLN A 255 9.18 -9.04 -4.67
CA GLN A 255 8.94 -9.55 -3.32
C GLN A 255 8.82 -11.08 -3.26
N THR A 256 8.18 -11.68 -4.27
CA THR A 256 8.01 -13.14 -4.35
C THR A 256 9.33 -13.87 -4.56
N ILE A 257 10.26 -13.26 -5.29
CA ILE A 257 11.60 -13.81 -5.57
C ILE A 257 12.56 -13.62 -4.38
N SER A 258 12.33 -12.62 -3.53
CA SER A 258 13.26 -12.26 -2.44
C SER A 258 13.64 -13.43 -1.49
N PRO A 259 12.78 -14.40 -1.15
CA PRO A 259 13.17 -15.57 -0.36
C PRO A 259 14.27 -16.41 -1.01
N LEU A 260 14.29 -16.51 -2.34
CA LEU A 260 15.29 -17.28 -3.08
C LEU A 260 16.68 -16.65 -2.95
N ILE A 261 16.75 -15.31 -2.86
CA ILE A 261 18.02 -14.56 -2.70
C ILE A 261 18.64 -14.86 -1.33
N PHE A 262 17.82 -15.03 -0.30
CA PHE A 262 18.29 -15.19 1.10
C PHE A 262 18.16 -16.61 1.64
N GLN A 263 17.72 -17.57 0.84
CA GLN A 263 17.39 -18.95 1.29
C GLN A 263 18.50 -19.59 2.11
N LYS A 264 19.77 -19.40 1.74
CA LYS A 264 20.93 -19.96 2.46
C LYS A 264 21.18 -19.33 3.82
N PHE A 265 20.65 -18.13 4.08
CA PHE A 265 20.96 -17.32 5.25
C PHE A 265 19.75 -17.09 6.18
N LEU A 266 18.60 -17.72 5.89
CA LEU A 266 17.37 -17.50 6.65
C LEU A 266 17.50 -17.91 8.14
N ASN A 267 18.40 -18.83 8.47
CA ASN A 267 18.66 -19.28 9.83
C ASN A 267 19.60 -18.33 10.62
N ASP A 268 20.23 -17.37 9.94
CA ASP A 268 21.12 -16.39 10.58
C ASP A 268 20.42 -15.03 10.70
N ALA A 269 19.79 -14.79 11.85
CA ALA A 269 19.09 -13.54 12.15
C ALA A 269 20.01 -12.32 12.04
N ASN A 270 21.29 -12.45 12.38
CA ASN A 270 22.25 -11.34 12.31
C ASN A 270 22.59 -11.00 10.87
N TYR A 271 22.74 -12.02 10.01
CA TYR A 271 22.91 -11.79 8.58
C TYR A 271 21.71 -11.04 7.99
N ILE A 272 20.50 -11.46 8.33
CA ILE A 272 19.26 -10.82 7.81
C ILE A 272 19.13 -9.37 8.31
N LYS A 273 19.47 -9.08 9.58
CA LYS A 273 19.52 -7.70 10.10
C LYS A 273 20.52 -6.84 9.31
N LYS A 274 21.72 -7.35 9.06
CA LYS A 274 22.74 -6.66 8.25
C LYS A 274 22.33 -6.50 6.80
N ALA A 275 21.65 -7.50 6.22
CA ALA A 275 21.11 -7.41 4.87
C ALA A 275 20.04 -6.30 4.78
N ALA A 276 19.09 -6.24 5.72
CA ALA A 276 18.07 -5.19 5.76
C ALA A 276 18.71 -3.79 5.83
N PHE A 277 19.75 -3.61 6.63
CA PHE A 277 20.52 -2.35 6.67
C PHE A 277 21.16 -2.03 5.31
N LYS A 278 21.89 -2.99 4.69
CA LYS A 278 22.54 -2.77 3.39
C LYS A 278 21.54 -2.43 2.28
N TRP A 279 20.43 -3.14 2.20
CA TRP A 279 19.39 -2.87 1.19
C TRP A 279 18.69 -1.52 1.41
N SER A 280 18.52 -1.07 2.66
CA SER A 280 18.09 0.30 2.96
C SER A 280 19.08 1.35 2.45
N MET A 281 20.40 1.09 2.63
CA MET A 281 21.46 1.99 2.14
C MET A 281 21.52 2.06 0.61
N PHE A 282 21.22 0.96 -0.09
CA PHE A 282 21.14 0.96 -1.55
C PHE A 282 19.89 1.66 -2.10
N ALA A 283 18.85 1.77 -1.29
CA ALA A 283 17.58 2.36 -1.72
C ALA A 283 17.61 3.89 -1.82
N PHE A 284 18.30 4.60 -0.91
CA PHE A 284 18.21 6.05 -0.82
C PHE A 284 18.91 6.84 -1.96
N PRO A 285 20.03 6.36 -2.58
CA PRO A 285 20.69 7.14 -3.62
C PRO A 285 19.85 7.29 -4.90
N ILE A 286 18.99 6.31 -5.19
CA ILE A 286 18.21 6.32 -6.43
C ILE A 286 17.22 7.49 -6.48
N PRO A 287 16.30 7.68 -5.50
CA PRO A 287 15.43 8.85 -5.53
C PRO A 287 16.20 10.17 -5.39
N LEU A 288 17.36 10.19 -4.74
CA LEU A 288 18.22 11.37 -4.68
C LEU A 288 18.74 11.76 -6.08
N ILE A 289 19.27 10.80 -6.83
CA ILE A 289 19.76 11.02 -8.19
C ILE A 289 18.62 11.48 -9.09
N LEU A 290 17.47 10.82 -9.03
CA LEU A 290 16.28 11.21 -9.81
C LEU A 290 15.78 12.61 -9.45
N SER A 291 15.83 12.99 -8.15
CA SER A 291 15.49 14.33 -7.69
C SER A 291 16.43 15.37 -8.31
N CYS A 292 17.75 15.15 -8.23
CA CYS A 292 18.73 16.04 -8.82
C CYS A 292 18.53 16.18 -10.35
N VAL A 293 18.36 15.05 -11.05
CA VAL A 293 18.14 15.07 -12.50
C VAL A 293 16.90 15.89 -12.87
N LEU A 294 15.79 15.70 -12.15
CA LEU A 294 14.55 16.46 -12.39
C LEU A 294 14.67 17.93 -12.01
N PHE A 295 15.42 18.26 -10.96
CA PHE A 295 15.62 19.64 -10.52
C PHE A 295 16.37 20.48 -11.55
N PHE A 296 17.38 19.89 -12.21
CA PHE A 296 18.18 20.58 -13.23
C PHE A 296 17.59 20.48 -14.65
N ASN A 297 16.62 19.59 -14.92
CA ASN A 297 15.99 19.43 -16.23
C ASN A 297 14.50 19.74 -16.15
N LEU A 298 14.15 21.01 -16.32
CA LEU A 298 12.76 21.47 -16.23
C LEU A 298 11.88 21.05 -17.43
N ASN A 299 12.50 20.76 -18.59
CA ASN A 299 11.79 20.33 -19.78
C ASN A 299 11.60 18.81 -19.79
N ALA A 300 10.35 18.35 -19.78
CA ALA A 300 10.01 16.95 -19.86
C ALA A 300 10.29 16.38 -21.27
N SER A 301 11.55 16.04 -21.54
CA SER A 301 11.91 15.34 -22.77
C SER A 301 11.52 13.85 -22.68
N PHE A 302 11.29 13.21 -23.82
CA PHE A 302 10.99 11.78 -23.91
C PHE A 302 12.05 10.93 -23.18
N TRP A 303 13.34 11.24 -23.35
CA TRP A 303 14.43 10.54 -22.70
C TRP A 303 14.43 10.73 -21.17
N LEU A 304 14.08 11.92 -20.69
CA LEU A 304 13.97 12.18 -19.25
C LEU A 304 12.88 11.31 -18.62
N ILE A 305 11.74 11.17 -19.30
CA ILE A 305 10.64 10.31 -18.82
C ILE A 305 11.09 8.84 -18.73
N ILE A 306 11.82 8.33 -19.74
CA ILE A 306 12.39 6.98 -19.72
C ILE A 306 13.35 6.82 -18.53
N TRP A 307 14.25 7.77 -18.28
CA TRP A 307 15.16 7.72 -17.15
C TRP A 307 14.44 7.69 -15.80
N ILE A 308 13.37 8.48 -15.65
CA ILE A 308 12.54 8.47 -14.45
C ILE A 308 11.89 7.09 -14.28
N ILE A 309 11.28 6.55 -15.31
CA ILE A 309 10.64 5.24 -15.29
C ILE A 309 11.63 4.16 -14.88
N LEU A 310 12.78 4.07 -15.54
CA LEU A 310 13.82 3.08 -15.24
C LEU A 310 14.35 3.22 -13.80
N GLY A 311 14.60 4.45 -13.35
CA GLY A 311 15.05 4.73 -11.99
C GLY A 311 14.00 4.32 -10.94
N LEU A 312 12.71 4.59 -11.19
CA LEU A 312 11.63 4.16 -10.30
C LEU A 312 11.45 2.64 -10.28
N PHE A 313 11.68 1.93 -11.39
CA PHE A 313 11.71 0.47 -11.39
C PHE A 313 12.91 -0.09 -10.63
N CYS A 314 14.10 0.47 -10.81
CA CYS A 314 15.29 0.12 -10.03
C CYS A 314 15.06 0.33 -8.52
N PHE A 315 14.51 1.49 -8.14
CA PHE A 315 14.07 1.74 -6.77
C PHE A 315 13.05 0.70 -6.30
N GLY A 316 12.04 0.38 -7.12
CA GLY A 316 10.99 -0.60 -6.81
C GLY A 316 11.55 -1.98 -6.48
N PHE A 317 12.57 -2.44 -7.21
CA PHE A 317 13.26 -3.71 -6.97
C PHE A 317 13.95 -3.73 -5.59
N ILE A 318 14.79 -2.72 -5.32
CA ILE A 318 15.53 -2.62 -4.06
C ILE A 318 14.57 -2.49 -2.88
N PHE A 319 13.56 -1.65 -3.04
CA PHE A 319 12.51 -1.45 -2.03
C PHE A 319 11.73 -2.75 -1.75
N ALA A 320 11.40 -3.53 -2.79
CA ALA A 320 10.68 -4.79 -2.67
C ALA A 320 11.46 -5.80 -1.80
N ILE A 321 12.76 -5.95 -2.08
CA ILE A 321 13.65 -6.85 -1.33
C ILE A 321 13.75 -6.38 0.12
N ASN A 322 14.01 -5.08 0.35
CA ASN A 322 14.11 -4.55 1.71
C ASN A 322 12.79 -4.71 2.49
N SER A 323 11.66 -4.47 1.84
CA SER A 323 10.34 -4.68 2.43
C SER A 323 10.08 -6.15 2.81
N ALA A 324 10.57 -7.10 2.00
CA ALA A 324 10.49 -8.53 2.29
C ALA A 324 11.35 -8.92 3.49
N LEU A 325 12.58 -8.40 3.59
CA LEU A 325 13.47 -8.60 4.75
C LEU A 325 12.84 -8.09 6.04
N HIS A 326 12.25 -6.88 6.03
CA HIS A 326 11.53 -6.35 7.18
C HIS A 326 10.33 -7.24 7.57
N SER A 327 9.62 -7.79 6.57
CA SER A 327 8.47 -8.68 6.81
C SER A 327 8.88 -10.04 7.37
N TYR A 328 10.08 -10.52 7.04
CA TYR A 328 10.66 -11.70 7.64
C TYR A 328 11.14 -11.42 9.07
N LEU A 329 11.86 -10.32 9.29
CA LEU A 329 12.39 -9.95 10.60
C LEU A 329 11.30 -9.82 11.66
N ILE A 330 10.12 -9.25 11.34
CA ILE A 330 9.03 -9.16 12.32
C ILE A 330 8.57 -10.54 12.77
N LEU A 331 8.52 -11.53 11.88
CA LEU A 331 8.12 -12.88 12.22
C LEU A 331 9.19 -13.61 13.03
N SER A 332 10.48 -13.36 12.76
CA SER A 332 11.61 -13.97 13.47
C SER A 332 11.86 -13.37 14.86
N LEU A 333 11.48 -12.10 15.05
CA LEU A 333 11.66 -11.39 16.34
C LEU A 333 10.46 -11.55 17.29
N SER A 334 9.29 -11.95 16.76
CA SER A 334 8.07 -12.14 17.55
C SER A 334 8.08 -13.51 18.25
N SER A 335 7.69 -13.55 19.51
CA SER A 335 7.42 -14.80 20.21
C SER A 335 6.17 -15.50 19.64
N ASN A 336 6.06 -16.83 19.79
CA ASN A 336 4.89 -17.58 19.30
C ASN A 336 3.58 -17.12 19.96
N GLU A 337 3.63 -16.67 21.22
CA GLU A 337 2.46 -16.24 21.98
C GLU A 337 1.99 -14.82 21.60
N GLU A 338 2.92 -13.94 21.24
CA GLU A 338 2.65 -12.52 20.96
C GLU A 338 2.70 -12.17 19.48
N ALA A 339 3.03 -13.14 18.61
CA ALA A 339 3.25 -12.92 17.18
C ALA A 339 2.07 -12.19 16.49
N SER A 340 0.83 -12.47 16.87
CA SER A 340 -0.34 -11.79 16.29
C SER A 340 -0.41 -10.31 16.66
N LEU A 341 -0.05 -9.96 17.90
CA LEU A 341 -0.06 -8.58 18.39
C LEU A 341 1.10 -7.78 17.79
N ASP A 342 2.31 -8.37 17.81
CA ASP A 342 3.52 -7.76 17.26
C ASP A 342 3.38 -7.48 15.76
N VAL A 343 2.81 -8.44 15.02
CA VAL A 343 2.51 -8.28 13.59
C VAL A 343 1.46 -7.20 13.37
N GLY A 344 0.42 -7.13 14.21
CA GLY A 344 -0.60 -6.07 14.18
C GLY A 344 0.03 -4.69 14.40
N PHE A 345 0.86 -4.55 15.42
CA PHE A 345 1.59 -3.32 15.72
C PHE A 345 2.52 -2.89 14.57
N TYR A 346 3.26 -3.84 14.00
CA TYR A 346 4.09 -3.61 12.83
C TYR A 346 3.27 -3.15 11.59
N TYR A 347 2.09 -3.73 11.35
CA TYR A 347 1.23 -3.28 10.24
C TYR A 347 0.57 -1.94 10.51
N MET A 348 0.27 -1.60 11.77
CA MET A 348 -0.13 -0.25 12.15
C MET A 348 0.97 0.76 11.78
N SER A 349 2.22 0.48 12.12
CA SER A 349 3.37 1.33 11.76
C SER A 349 3.52 1.50 10.25
N ASN A 350 3.27 0.44 9.46
CA ASN A 350 3.21 0.51 8.02
C ASN A 350 2.10 1.46 7.52
N ALA A 351 0.92 1.44 8.16
CA ALA A 351 -0.19 2.32 7.81
C ALA A 351 0.09 3.78 8.22
N ILE A 352 0.75 4.02 9.36
CA ILE A 352 1.23 5.35 9.75
C ILE A 352 2.19 5.92 8.71
N GLY A 353 3.18 5.12 8.28
CA GLY A 353 4.11 5.53 7.22
C GLY A 353 3.39 5.92 5.93
N ARG A 354 2.37 5.13 5.53
CA ARG A 354 1.56 5.42 4.35
C ARG A 354 0.73 6.69 4.50
N LEU A 355 0.12 6.92 5.67
CA LEU A 355 -0.60 8.17 5.96
C LEU A 355 0.32 9.38 5.82
N MET A 356 1.49 9.34 6.48
CA MET A 356 2.50 10.40 6.37
C MET A 356 2.96 10.61 4.92
N GLY A 357 3.30 9.53 4.22
CA GLY A 357 3.73 9.59 2.82
C GLY A 357 2.66 10.15 1.90
N THR A 358 1.40 9.77 2.07
CA THR A 358 0.28 10.27 1.26
C THR A 358 0.07 11.78 1.46
N LEU A 359 0.08 12.26 2.69
CA LEU A 359 -0.04 13.70 2.99
C LEU A 359 1.16 14.48 2.44
N LEU A 360 2.37 13.99 2.69
CA LEU A 360 3.59 14.57 2.13
C LEU A 360 3.59 14.58 0.61
N SER A 361 3.05 13.54 -0.05
CA SER A 361 2.95 13.47 -1.52
C SER A 361 2.21 14.67 -2.10
N GLY A 362 1.04 15.02 -1.53
CA GLY A 362 0.27 16.18 -1.99
C GLY A 362 0.95 17.51 -1.68
N ILE A 363 1.43 17.69 -0.44
CA ILE A 363 2.06 18.93 0.02
C ILE A 363 3.34 19.22 -0.77
N LEU A 364 4.24 18.25 -0.83
CA LEU A 364 5.55 18.42 -1.48
C LEU A 364 5.42 18.56 -3.00
N TYR A 365 4.45 17.85 -3.61
CA TYR A 365 4.18 18.00 -5.04
C TYR A 365 3.69 19.41 -5.37
N GLN A 366 2.86 19.99 -4.55
CA GLN A 366 2.38 21.37 -4.75
C GLN A 366 3.47 22.41 -4.51
N LEU A 367 4.40 22.18 -3.57
CA LEU A 367 5.49 23.09 -3.24
C LEU A 367 6.67 23.03 -4.20
N GLY A 368 7.02 21.85 -4.70
CA GLY A 368 8.24 21.67 -5.50
C GLY A 368 8.20 20.49 -6.47
N GLY A 369 6.99 19.99 -6.79
CA GLY A 369 6.82 18.93 -7.77
C GLY A 369 7.42 17.58 -7.34
N VAL A 370 7.61 16.69 -8.33
CA VAL A 370 8.22 15.37 -8.13
C VAL A 370 9.66 15.45 -7.58
N PRO A 371 10.51 16.42 -7.98
CA PRO A 371 11.87 16.53 -7.42
C PRO A 371 11.87 16.60 -5.90
N LEU A 372 11.04 17.46 -5.31
CA LEU A 372 10.96 17.62 -3.85
C LEU A 372 10.42 16.35 -3.17
N CYS A 373 9.43 15.68 -3.78
CA CYS A 373 8.92 14.40 -3.28
C CYS A 373 10.03 13.34 -3.23
N LEU A 374 10.85 13.23 -4.27
CA LEU A 374 11.96 12.27 -4.34
C LEU A 374 13.10 12.62 -3.38
N LEU A 375 13.39 13.91 -3.15
CA LEU A 375 14.36 14.35 -2.16
C LEU A 375 13.94 13.89 -0.75
N ILE A 376 12.72 14.19 -0.35
CA ILE A 376 12.19 13.79 0.96
C ILE A 376 12.10 12.26 1.07
N THR A 377 11.75 11.55 -0.01
CA THR A 377 11.84 10.09 -0.10
C THR A 377 13.24 9.60 0.28
N SER A 378 14.27 10.18 -0.29
CA SER A 378 15.66 9.82 0.02
C SER A 378 16.00 10.05 1.50
N LEU A 379 15.63 11.20 2.06
CA LEU A 379 15.83 11.50 3.49
C LEU A 379 15.10 10.51 4.40
N MET A 380 13.87 10.15 4.09
CA MET A 380 13.12 9.12 4.84
C MET A 380 13.80 7.75 4.76
N LEU A 381 14.39 7.37 3.62
CA LEU A 381 15.14 6.12 3.48
C LEU A 381 16.43 6.13 4.31
N VAL A 382 17.12 7.26 4.41
CA VAL A 382 18.23 7.42 5.37
C VAL A 382 17.74 7.23 6.80
N GLY A 383 16.61 7.82 7.17
CA GLY A 383 15.97 7.61 8.48
C GLY A 383 15.65 6.13 8.76
N SER A 384 15.08 5.41 7.77
CA SER A 384 14.84 3.96 7.85
C SER A 384 16.13 3.18 8.07
N SER A 385 17.18 3.49 7.30
CA SER A 385 18.49 2.86 7.38
C SER A 385 19.14 3.05 8.75
N LEU A 386 19.19 4.30 9.25
CA LEU A 386 19.74 4.61 10.57
C LEU A 386 18.97 3.90 11.69
N THR A 387 17.66 3.74 11.54
CA THR A 387 16.83 3.02 12.50
C THR A 387 17.13 1.51 12.47
N VAL A 388 17.22 0.91 11.27
CA VAL A 388 17.57 -0.52 11.13
C VAL A 388 18.97 -0.83 11.66
N ARG A 389 19.92 0.11 11.52
CA ARG A 389 21.27 -0.05 12.07
C ARG A 389 21.25 -0.35 13.56
N LYS A 390 20.32 0.25 14.34
CA LYS A 390 20.18 -0.03 15.77
C LYS A 390 19.80 -1.48 16.08
N LEU A 391 19.20 -2.21 15.13
CA LEU A 391 18.95 -3.65 15.27
C LEU A 391 20.21 -4.50 15.11
N THR A 392 21.20 -4.02 14.38
CA THR A 392 22.46 -4.76 14.15
C THR A 392 23.42 -4.59 15.29
N THR A 393 23.24 -3.58 16.15
CA THR A 393 24.08 -3.27 17.32
C THR A 393 23.44 -3.70 18.64
N ALA A 394 22.20 -4.15 18.63
CA ALA A 394 21.48 -4.70 19.78
C ALA A 394 21.43 -6.22 19.68
#